data_148812788a91c7ae127c61176e99e889
#
_entry.id   148812788a91c7ae127c61176e99e889
#
_cell.length_a   1.000
_cell.length_b   1.000
_cell.length_c   1.000
_cell.angle_alpha   90.00
_cell.angle_beta   90.00
_cell.angle_gamma   90.00
#
_symmetry.space_group_name_H-M   'P 1'
#
loop_
_entity.id
_entity.type
_entity.pdbx_description
1 polymer ?
#
loop_
_entity_poly.entity_id
_entity_poly.type
_entity_poly.pdbx_seq_one_letter_code
_entity_poly.pdbx_strand_id
1 'polypeptide(L)'
;MCYTKEQIENAVKTKGYTWFDDPSNKTYDVNIVGVRNNHPSVAKKVTNVFDDCLTISYKDETGDWKFFCWSATTDPGKKGVQQFHNKKGVARLVPGQYRGVYKIDKHQGKYDALCQRNGNVTVWRDANKDLIFEEKVTETGMFGINIHKAGQDSQWVENWSEGCSVFKRVKDFDVFMSICKKASKIHGNKFSYTLLESTDIV
;
A
#
# COMPACT_ATOMS: atom_id res chain seq x y z
N MET A 1 10.27 -11.22 0.61
CA MET A 1 10.56 -10.97 -0.80
C MET A 1 11.09 -9.54 -0.90
N CYS A 2 12.14 -9.28 -1.66
CA CYS A 2 12.72 -7.94 -1.79
C CYS A 2 13.03 -7.70 -3.26
N TYR A 3 12.54 -6.59 -3.81
CA TYR A 3 12.73 -6.20 -5.20
C TYR A 3 13.79 -5.11 -5.30
N THR A 4 14.34 -4.88 -6.49
CA THR A 4 15.18 -3.70 -6.79
C THR A 4 14.32 -2.52 -7.25
N LYS A 5 14.88 -1.32 -7.20
CA LYS A 5 14.22 -0.11 -7.73
C LYS A 5 13.85 -0.28 -9.20
N GLU A 6 14.78 -0.82 -9.99
CA GLU A 6 14.63 -1.03 -11.43
C GLU A 6 13.49 -2.01 -11.76
N GLN A 7 13.35 -3.09 -10.99
CA GLN A 7 12.24 -4.04 -11.14
C GLN A 7 10.89 -3.35 -10.88
N ILE A 8 10.77 -2.59 -9.80
CA ILE A 8 9.54 -1.85 -9.47
C ILE A 8 9.24 -0.78 -10.51
N GLU A 9 10.23 0.02 -10.92
CA GLU A 9 10.07 1.06 -11.94
C GLU A 9 9.59 0.48 -13.27
N ASN A 10 10.25 -0.61 -13.73
CA ASN A 10 9.88 -1.28 -14.97
C ASN A 10 8.44 -1.82 -14.91
N ALA A 11 8.07 -2.47 -13.83
CA ALA A 11 6.71 -3.00 -13.66
C ALA A 11 5.65 -1.87 -13.68
N VAL A 12 5.89 -0.77 -12.96
CA VAL A 12 5.01 0.41 -12.98
C VAL A 12 4.86 0.96 -14.41
N LYS A 13 5.96 1.12 -15.14
CA LYS A 13 5.94 1.63 -16.52
C LYS A 13 5.29 0.66 -17.51
N THR A 14 5.53 -0.64 -17.38
CA THR A 14 4.94 -1.68 -18.23
C THR A 14 3.41 -1.74 -18.08
N LYS A 15 2.90 -1.45 -16.88
CA LYS A 15 1.44 -1.31 -16.63
C LYS A 15 0.86 -0.01 -17.18
N GLY A 16 1.67 0.88 -17.78
CA GLY A 16 1.23 2.19 -18.25
C GLY A 16 0.98 3.20 -17.12
N TYR A 17 1.49 2.93 -15.91
CA TYR A 17 1.36 3.84 -14.78
C TYR A 17 2.47 4.90 -14.77
N THR A 18 2.20 6.04 -14.15
CA THR A 18 3.16 7.11 -14.00
C THR A 18 4.23 6.75 -12.98
N TRP A 19 5.49 6.83 -13.40
CA TRP A 19 6.64 6.88 -12.51
C TRP A 19 7.01 8.34 -12.31
N PHE A 20 7.07 8.77 -11.05
CA PHE A 20 7.39 10.16 -10.72
C PHE A 20 8.90 10.35 -10.73
N ASP A 21 9.37 11.14 -11.66
CA ASP A 21 10.76 11.58 -11.81
C ASP A 21 10.72 13.02 -12.34
N ASP A 22 10.49 13.98 -11.43
CA ASP A 22 10.30 15.39 -11.80
C ASP A 22 11.50 15.91 -12.61
N PRO A 23 11.31 16.28 -13.89
CA PRO A 23 12.36 16.78 -14.74
C PRO A 23 12.96 18.12 -14.28
N SER A 24 12.28 18.84 -13.38
CA SER A 24 12.79 20.07 -12.75
C SER A 24 13.77 19.81 -11.60
N ASN A 25 14.24 18.57 -11.43
CA ASN A 25 15.13 18.13 -10.36
C ASN A 25 14.62 18.38 -8.93
N LYS A 26 13.32 18.46 -8.74
CA LYS A 26 12.77 18.48 -7.40
C LYS A 26 13.03 17.15 -6.70
N THR A 27 13.62 17.26 -5.53
CA THR A 27 13.90 16.12 -4.66
C THR A 27 12.63 15.62 -3.97
N TYR A 28 12.63 14.39 -3.48
CA TYR A 28 11.49 13.80 -2.75
C TYR A 28 10.17 13.72 -3.53
N ASP A 29 10.20 13.66 -4.87
CA ASP A 29 9.03 13.24 -5.65
C ASP A 29 8.89 11.72 -5.53
N VAL A 30 8.02 11.28 -4.61
CA VAL A 30 8.02 9.91 -4.13
C VAL A 30 7.17 8.98 -4.99
N ASN A 31 7.72 7.82 -5.34
CA ASN A 31 7.01 6.67 -5.87
C ASN A 31 6.73 5.68 -4.75
N ILE A 32 5.49 5.56 -4.32
CA ILE A 32 5.04 4.63 -3.29
C ILE A 32 4.36 3.46 -3.98
N VAL A 33 4.95 2.25 -3.85
CA VAL A 33 4.45 1.05 -4.52
C VAL A 33 4.32 -0.09 -3.53
N GLY A 34 3.11 -0.63 -3.43
CA GLY A 34 2.86 -1.92 -2.80
C GLY A 34 2.98 -3.05 -3.82
N VAL A 35 3.51 -4.18 -3.42
CA VAL A 35 3.51 -5.40 -4.23
C VAL A 35 2.86 -6.50 -3.43
N ARG A 36 1.68 -6.89 -3.90
CA ARG A 36 0.93 -8.01 -3.32
C ARG A 36 1.53 -9.33 -3.77
N ASN A 37 1.77 -10.24 -2.84
CA ASN A 37 2.16 -11.59 -3.17
C ASN A 37 0.97 -12.35 -3.76
N ASN A 38 0.98 -12.55 -5.07
CA ASN A 38 -0.03 -13.32 -5.80
C ASN A 38 0.59 -14.59 -6.40
N HIS A 39 1.32 -15.34 -5.56
CA HIS A 39 1.89 -16.59 -6.01
C HIS A 39 0.76 -17.60 -6.31
N PRO A 40 0.84 -18.38 -7.42
CA PRO A 40 -0.21 -19.33 -7.82
C PRO A 40 -0.60 -20.33 -6.72
N SER A 41 0.30 -20.67 -5.81
CA SER A 41 0.02 -21.56 -4.67
C SER A 41 -0.83 -20.92 -3.56
N VAL A 42 -0.95 -19.60 -3.53
CA VAL A 42 -1.75 -18.85 -2.53
C VAL A 42 -3.08 -18.39 -3.10
N ALA A 43 -3.22 -18.46 -4.42
CA ALA A 43 -4.38 -18.16 -5.26
C ALA A 43 -5.51 -17.39 -4.56
N LYS A 44 -5.40 -16.06 -4.53
CA LYS A 44 -6.48 -15.13 -4.12
C LYS A 44 -6.94 -15.27 -2.65
N LYS A 45 -6.29 -16.12 -1.87
CA LYS A 45 -6.60 -16.35 -0.47
C LYS A 45 -5.76 -15.46 0.43
N VAL A 46 -6.38 -14.85 1.41
CA VAL A 46 -5.69 -14.11 2.47
C VAL A 46 -4.78 -15.03 3.26
N THR A 47 -3.48 -14.75 3.28
CA THR A 47 -2.46 -15.58 3.94
C THR A 47 -2.33 -15.32 5.43
N ASN A 48 -2.79 -14.14 5.89
CA ASN A 48 -2.69 -13.65 7.27
C ASN A 48 -1.24 -13.39 7.73
N VAL A 49 -0.27 -13.34 6.81
CA VAL A 49 1.14 -13.03 7.09
C VAL A 49 1.58 -11.78 6.33
N PHE A 50 2.69 -11.18 6.77
CA PHE A 50 3.28 -10.01 6.11
C PHE A 50 4.20 -10.47 4.97
N ASP A 51 3.64 -11.08 3.93
CA ASP A 51 4.33 -11.65 2.77
C ASP A 51 4.33 -10.74 1.53
N ASP A 52 3.70 -9.58 1.64
CA ASP A 52 3.78 -8.50 0.66
C ASP A 52 4.96 -7.56 0.97
N CYS A 53 5.17 -6.58 0.10
CA CYS A 53 6.07 -5.49 0.42
C CYS A 53 5.49 -4.11 0.11
N LEU A 54 5.99 -3.11 0.83
CA LEU A 54 5.82 -1.69 0.53
C LEU A 54 7.18 -1.10 0.20
N THR A 55 7.23 -0.37 -0.92
CA THR A 55 8.43 0.30 -1.39
C THR A 55 8.24 1.80 -1.48
N ILE A 56 9.31 2.55 -1.38
CA ILE A 56 9.36 3.96 -1.71
C ILE A 56 10.65 4.27 -2.45
N SER A 57 10.54 5.01 -3.55
CA SER A 57 11.67 5.51 -4.34
C SER A 57 11.57 7.00 -4.49
N TYR A 58 12.68 7.70 -4.40
CA TYR A 58 12.77 9.15 -4.58
C TYR A 58 14.23 9.57 -4.85
N LYS A 59 14.41 10.77 -5.40
CA LYS A 59 15.73 11.42 -5.43
C LYS A 59 15.91 12.24 -4.16
N ASP A 60 17.06 12.09 -3.50
CA ASP A 60 17.39 12.88 -2.29
C ASP A 60 17.91 14.29 -2.65
N GLU A 61 18.42 14.99 -1.66
CA GLU A 61 18.93 16.36 -1.80
C GLU A 61 20.16 16.46 -2.75
N THR A 62 20.87 15.33 -2.98
CA THR A 62 22.00 15.28 -3.92
C THR A 62 21.58 14.89 -5.34
N GLY A 63 20.30 14.54 -5.52
CA GLY A 63 19.76 14.04 -6.79
C GLY A 63 19.91 12.53 -6.98
N ASP A 64 20.47 11.83 -6.00
CA ASP A 64 20.66 10.39 -6.05
C ASP A 64 19.35 9.64 -5.73
N TRP A 65 19.10 8.58 -6.48
CA TRP A 65 17.99 7.70 -6.18
C TRP A 65 18.19 6.95 -4.86
N LYS A 66 17.20 7.04 -4.00
CA LYS A 66 17.03 6.21 -2.80
C LYS A 66 15.87 5.25 -3.00
N PHE A 67 16.05 4.06 -2.49
CA PHE A 67 15.05 2.98 -2.56
C PHE A 67 14.97 2.22 -1.24
N PHE A 68 13.77 2.00 -0.79
CA PHE A 68 13.49 1.16 0.39
C PHE A 68 12.40 0.16 0.04
N CYS A 69 12.55 -1.04 0.58
CA CYS A 69 11.59 -2.14 0.46
C CYS A 69 11.41 -2.80 1.83
N TRP A 70 10.19 -2.85 2.32
CA TRP A 70 9.86 -3.35 3.64
C TRP A 70 8.78 -4.41 3.59
N SER A 71 8.83 -5.37 4.52
CA SER A 71 7.79 -6.37 4.71
C SER A 71 6.49 -5.72 5.17
N ALA A 72 5.40 -6.07 4.51
CA ALA A 72 4.08 -5.48 4.71
C ALA A 72 2.97 -6.49 4.39
N THR A 73 1.74 -6.07 4.59
CA THR A 73 0.58 -6.66 3.95
C THR A 73 -0.20 -5.60 3.19
N THR A 74 -0.75 -5.96 2.05
CA THR A 74 -1.74 -5.20 1.27
C THR A 74 -3.10 -5.87 1.29
N ASP A 75 -3.19 -6.94 2.07
CA ASP A 75 -4.39 -7.74 2.29
C ASP A 75 -4.98 -7.53 3.68
N PRO A 76 -6.28 -7.73 3.86
CA PRO A 76 -6.86 -7.81 5.20
C PRO A 76 -6.34 -9.05 5.93
N GLY A 77 -6.27 -8.98 7.26
CA GLY A 77 -5.92 -10.11 8.07
C GLY A 77 -7.11 -11.03 8.35
N LYS A 78 -6.83 -12.26 8.78
CA LYS A 78 -7.84 -13.30 9.03
C LYS A 78 -8.93 -12.85 10.01
N LYS A 79 -8.56 -12.26 11.14
CA LYS A 79 -9.54 -11.74 12.10
C LYS A 79 -10.31 -10.55 11.54
N GLY A 80 -9.63 -9.64 10.80
CA GLY A 80 -10.28 -8.53 10.12
C GLY A 80 -11.40 -9.01 9.19
N VAL A 81 -11.17 -10.06 8.40
CA VAL A 81 -12.20 -10.66 7.54
C VAL A 81 -13.33 -11.30 8.36
N GLN A 82 -12.98 -12.17 9.29
CA GLN A 82 -13.97 -12.98 10.02
C GLN A 82 -14.85 -12.17 10.97
N GLN A 83 -14.32 -11.12 11.58
CA GLN A 83 -15.00 -10.28 12.57
C GLN A 83 -15.64 -9.03 11.99
N PHE A 84 -15.45 -8.75 10.69
CA PHE A 84 -15.99 -7.55 10.07
C PHE A 84 -17.51 -7.52 10.08
N HIS A 85 -18.10 -6.42 10.59
CA HIS A 85 -19.54 -6.34 10.81
C HIS A 85 -20.35 -5.94 9.57
N ASN A 86 -19.72 -5.35 8.54
CA ASN A 86 -20.44 -4.95 7.34
C ASN A 86 -20.89 -6.17 6.53
N LYS A 87 -22.16 -6.19 6.13
CA LYS A 87 -22.75 -7.28 5.33
C LYS A 87 -22.05 -7.50 3.97
N LYS A 88 -21.44 -6.46 3.43
CA LYS A 88 -20.65 -6.54 2.19
C LYS A 88 -19.27 -7.20 2.38
N GLY A 89 -18.89 -7.49 3.60
CA GLY A 89 -17.56 -7.99 3.94
C GLY A 89 -16.45 -6.94 3.92
N VAL A 90 -15.25 -7.36 4.26
CA VAL A 90 -14.05 -6.52 4.29
C VAL A 90 -13.63 -6.09 2.87
N ALA A 91 -12.91 -4.99 2.76
CA ALA A 91 -12.39 -4.49 1.49
C ALA A 91 -11.00 -5.07 1.20
N ARG A 92 -10.72 -5.36 -0.07
CA ARG A 92 -9.38 -5.66 -0.59
C ARG A 92 -9.09 -4.71 -1.75
N LEU A 93 -8.03 -3.91 -1.68
CA LEU A 93 -7.70 -2.94 -2.71
C LEU A 93 -7.41 -3.63 -4.04
N VAL A 94 -8.04 -3.18 -5.12
CA VAL A 94 -7.77 -3.66 -6.47
C VAL A 94 -6.40 -3.15 -6.91
N PRO A 95 -5.52 -3.96 -7.54
CA PRO A 95 -4.28 -3.47 -8.14
C PRO A 95 -4.53 -2.32 -9.12
N GLY A 96 -3.69 -1.28 -9.03
CA GLY A 96 -3.86 -0.07 -9.83
C GLY A 96 -3.05 1.10 -9.29
N GLN A 97 -3.08 2.22 -10.01
CA GLN A 97 -2.46 3.46 -9.56
C GLN A 97 -3.51 4.46 -9.08
N TYR A 98 -3.44 4.83 -7.82
CA TYR A 98 -4.33 5.77 -7.13
C TYR A 98 -3.64 7.12 -6.95
N ARG A 99 -3.82 8.00 -7.93
CA ARG A 99 -3.09 9.28 -8.01
C ARG A 99 -3.66 10.33 -7.08
N GLY A 100 -2.82 10.82 -6.15
CA GLY A 100 -3.15 11.92 -5.26
C GLY A 100 -4.27 11.62 -4.26
N VAL A 101 -4.61 10.36 -4.06
CA VAL A 101 -5.71 9.89 -3.20
C VAL A 101 -5.37 9.98 -1.71
N TYR A 102 -4.08 9.92 -1.39
CA TYR A 102 -3.62 9.86 0.00
C TYR A 102 -3.08 11.20 0.48
N LYS A 103 -3.17 11.43 1.78
CA LYS A 103 -2.51 12.53 2.48
C LYS A 103 -2.04 12.07 3.86
N ILE A 104 -1.08 12.77 4.43
CA ILE A 104 -0.71 12.61 5.83
C ILE A 104 -1.86 13.13 6.69
N ASP A 105 -2.44 12.25 7.50
CA ASP A 105 -3.54 12.54 8.41
C ASP A 105 -3.53 11.54 9.57
N LYS A 106 -4.37 11.75 10.59
CA LYS A 106 -4.47 10.86 11.74
C LYS A 106 -5.21 9.56 11.38
N HIS A 107 -4.49 8.43 11.43
CA HIS A 107 -5.11 7.11 11.38
C HIS A 107 -5.87 6.85 12.69
N GLN A 108 -7.17 6.63 12.57
CA GLN A 108 -8.08 6.46 13.72
C GLN A 108 -7.95 7.57 14.80
N GLY A 109 -7.57 8.79 14.42
CA GLY A 109 -7.34 9.88 15.36
C GLY A 109 -6.06 9.77 16.21
N LYS A 110 -5.24 8.72 16.03
CA LYS A 110 -4.14 8.39 16.96
C LYS A 110 -2.77 8.89 16.50
N TYR A 111 -2.35 8.55 15.29
CA TYR A 111 -1.00 8.88 14.79
C TYR A 111 -1.01 9.19 13.30
N ASP A 112 0.04 9.88 12.83
CA ASP A 112 0.17 10.26 11.42
C ASP A 112 0.40 9.01 10.55
N ALA A 113 -0.36 8.91 9.46
CA ALA A 113 -0.25 7.86 8.45
C ALA A 113 -0.63 8.43 7.07
N LEU A 114 -0.41 7.69 6.00
CA LEU A 114 -1.00 8.05 4.71
C LEU A 114 -2.45 7.55 4.68
N CYS A 115 -3.37 8.47 4.79
CA CYS A 115 -4.79 8.18 4.86
C CYS A 115 -5.48 8.47 3.53
N GLN A 116 -6.38 7.60 3.12
CA GLN A 116 -7.27 7.83 2.00
C GLN A 116 -8.26 8.96 2.37
N ARG A 117 -8.03 10.17 1.84
CA ARG A 117 -8.83 11.37 2.14
C ARG A 117 -9.18 12.22 0.93
N ASN A 118 -8.42 12.08 -0.18
CA ASN A 118 -8.52 12.98 -1.32
C ASN A 118 -9.18 12.34 -2.54
N GLY A 119 -9.62 11.10 -2.46
CA GLY A 119 -10.23 10.44 -3.61
C GLY A 119 -10.67 9.01 -3.33
N ASN A 120 -11.36 8.45 -4.30
CA ASN A 120 -11.88 7.09 -4.25
C ASN A 120 -10.80 6.07 -4.60
N VAL A 121 -10.97 4.89 -4.06
CA VAL A 121 -10.24 3.67 -4.47
C VAL A 121 -11.26 2.62 -4.88
N THR A 122 -10.79 1.61 -5.64
CA THR A 122 -11.61 0.47 -6.05
C THR A 122 -11.20 -0.76 -5.25
N VAL A 123 -12.19 -1.48 -4.75
CA VAL A 123 -11.98 -2.65 -3.88
C VAL A 123 -12.82 -3.84 -4.33
N TRP A 124 -12.35 -5.02 -4.03
CA TRP A 124 -13.17 -6.24 -3.96
C TRP A 124 -13.71 -6.41 -2.55
N ARG A 125 -14.75 -7.22 -2.41
CA ARG A 125 -15.37 -7.55 -1.12
C ARG A 125 -15.38 -9.05 -0.89
N ASP A 126 -15.27 -9.46 0.36
CA ASP A 126 -15.46 -10.84 0.83
C ASP A 126 -16.69 -10.89 1.74
N ALA A 127 -17.87 -11.04 1.13
CA ALA A 127 -19.15 -11.02 1.85
C ALA A 127 -19.41 -12.33 2.61
N ASN A 128 -18.90 -13.46 2.12
CA ASN A 128 -19.08 -14.78 2.74
C ASN A 128 -18.01 -15.10 3.79
N LYS A 129 -16.97 -14.26 3.90
CA LYS A 129 -15.88 -14.33 4.90
C LYS A 129 -15.04 -15.61 4.81
N ASP A 130 -14.90 -16.19 3.62
CA ASP A 130 -14.14 -17.41 3.39
C ASP A 130 -12.63 -17.17 3.13
N LEU A 131 -12.20 -15.90 3.20
CA LEU A 131 -10.84 -15.44 2.92
C LEU A 131 -10.45 -15.47 1.43
N ILE A 132 -11.41 -15.70 0.54
CA ILE A 132 -11.23 -15.66 -0.91
C ILE A 132 -12.01 -14.47 -1.46
N PHE A 133 -11.35 -13.63 -2.25
CA PHE A 133 -12.00 -12.46 -2.83
C PHE A 133 -12.53 -12.75 -4.23
N GLU A 134 -13.82 -12.52 -4.43
CA GLU A 134 -14.45 -12.62 -5.74
C GLU A 134 -14.11 -11.37 -6.57
N GLU A 135 -13.12 -11.51 -7.47
CA GLU A 135 -12.57 -10.39 -8.23
C GLU A 135 -13.47 -9.89 -9.37
N LYS A 136 -14.67 -10.46 -9.54
CA LYS A 136 -15.62 -10.06 -10.58
C LYS A 136 -16.46 -8.84 -10.19
N VAL A 137 -16.64 -8.58 -8.89
CA VAL A 137 -17.48 -7.51 -8.37
C VAL A 137 -16.61 -6.50 -7.65
N THR A 138 -16.59 -5.27 -8.16
CA THR A 138 -15.85 -4.16 -7.57
C THR A 138 -16.77 -3.10 -7.00
N GLU A 139 -16.29 -2.39 -6.00
CA GLU A 139 -16.92 -1.20 -5.44
C GLU A 139 -15.90 -0.06 -5.39
N THR A 140 -16.32 1.15 -5.82
CA THR A 140 -15.44 2.33 -5.83
C THR A 140 -15.96 3.36 -4.84
N GLY A 141 -15.09 3.87 -3.97
CA GLY A 141 -15.49 4.85 -2.96
C GLY A 141 -14.40 5.19 -1.94
N MET A 142 -14.83 5.88 -0.89
CA MET A 142 -14.02 6.25 0.26
C MET A 142 -14.19 5.18 1.35
N PHE A 143 -13.24 4.27 1.44
CA PHE A 143 -13.33 3.14 2.39
C PHE A 143 -12.35 3.24 3.56
N GLY A 144 -11.48 4.27 3.56
CA GLY A 144 -10.45 4.43 4.57
C GLY A 144 -9.30 3.43 4.41
N ILE A 145 -9.01 3.02 3.18
CA ILE A 145 -7.85 2.17 2.87
C ILE A 145 -6.59 3.01 3.07
N ASN A 146 -5.98 2.88 4.23
CA ASN A 146 -4.83 3.66 4.64
C ASN A 146 -3.51 2.87 4.49
N ILE A 147 -2.38 3.57 4.56
CA ILE A 147 -1.05 2.96 4.68
C ILE A 147 -0.55 3.29 6.08
N HIS A 148 -0.45 2.27 6.93
CA HIS A 148 -0.12 2.46 8.34
C HIS A 148 0.75 1.33 8.91
N LYS A 149 0.93 1.25 10.21
CA LYS A 149 1.75 0.24 10.89
C LYS A 149 0.91 -0.76 11.67
N ALA A 150 1.43 -1.97 11.81
CA ALA A 150 0.98 -2.94 12.80
C ALA A 150 1.51 -2.58 14.20
N GLY A 151 1.32 -3.48 15.15
CA GLY A 151 1.99 -3.40 16.45
C GLY A 151 3.50 -3.62 16.34
N GLN A 152 4.17 -3.61 17.50
CA GLN A 152 5.61 -3.82 17.54
C GLN A 152 5.93 -5.27 17.16
N ASP A 153 6.63 -5.46 16.03
CA ASP A 153 7.08 -6.76 15.51
C ASP A 153 5.98 -7.84 15.40
N SER A 154 4.81 -7.49 14.88
CA SER A 154 3.70 -8.43 14.70
C SER A 154 4.08 -9.57 13.75
N GLN A 155 3.79 -10.81 14.17
CA GLN A 155 4.02 -12.02 13.35
C GLN A 155 2.89 -12.25 12.35
N TRP A 156 1.64 -11.97 12.76
CA TRP A 156 0.42 -12.21 12.02
C TRP A 156 -0.33 -10.90 11.76
N VAL A 157 -1.04 -10.83 10.63
CA VAL A 157 -1.81 -9.63 10.26
C VAL A 157 -3.04 -9.48 11.15
N GLU A 158 -3.81 -10.54 11.34
CA GLU A 158 -4.98 -10.61 12.21
C GLU A 158 -5.98 -9.45 11.96
N ASN A 159 -6.13 -8.55 12.96
CA ASN A 159 -6.98 -7.36 12.89
C ASN A 159 -6.21 -6.04 12.65
N TRP A 160 -4.89 -6.14 12.34
CA TRP A 160 -4.14 -4.95 11.94
C TRP A 160 -4.58 -4.39 10.60
N SER A 161 -5.14 -5.25 9.73
CA SER A 161 -5.68 -4.82 8.44
C SER A 161 -7.11 -5.32 8.23
N GLU A 162 -8.00 -4.40 7.89
CA GLU A 162 -9.32 -4.63 7.34
C GLU A 162 -9.39 -4.12 5.88
N GLY A 163 -8.23 -4.25 5.18
CA GLY A 163 -8.03 -3.84 3.79
C GLY A 163 -6.95 -2.76 3.59
N CYS A 164 -6.40 -2.21 4.67
CA CYS A 164 -5.28 -1.26 4.62
C CYS A 164 -3.97 -1.94 4.21
N SER A 165 -3.04 -1.15 3.66
CA SER A 165 -1.65 -1.57 3.52
C SER A 165 -0.91 -1.32 4.83
N VAL A 166 -0.30 -2.37 5.41
CA VAL A 166 0.20 -2.31 6.80
C VAL A 166 1.65 -2.78 6.88
N PHE A 167 2.52 -1.90 7.38
CA PHE A 167 3.91 -2.23 7.68
C PHE A 167 4.00 -3.24 8.83
N LYS A 168 4.84 -4.26 8.67
CA LYS A 168 5.11 -5.24 9.72
C LYS A 168 5.76 -4.62 10.95
N ARG A 169 6.73 -3.71 10.76
CA ARG A 169 7.56 -3.14 11.82
C ARG A 169 7.33 -1.64 11.97
N VAL A 170 7.21 -1.20 13.21
CA VAL A 170 7.03 0.21 13.55
C VAL A 170 8.19 1.06 13.02
N LYS A 171 9.44 0.63 13.20
CA LYS A 171 10.63 1.35 12.75
C LYS A 171 10.68 1.58 11.23
N ASP A 172 10.20 0.62 10.44
CA ASP A 172 10.16 0.73 8.99
C ASP A 172 9.11 1.78 8.57
N PHE A 173 7.96 1.76 9.21
CA PHE A 173 6.92 2.77 9.04
C PHE A 173 7.40 4.18 9.46
N ASP A 174 8.18 4.31 10.53
CA ASP A 174 8.69 5.60 10.99
C ASP A 174 9.65 6.20 9.95
N VAL A 175 10.51 5.38 9.33
CA VAL A 175 11.37 5.81 8.20
C VAL A 175 10.50 6.24 7.01
N PHE A 176 9.54 5.43 6.60
CA PHE A 176 8.61 5.76 5.53
C PHE A 176 7.89 7.09 5.76
N MET A 177 7.34 7.30 6.95
CA MET A 177 6.64 8.55 7.28
C MET A 177 7.57 9.76 7.35
N SER A 178 8.84 9.58 7.76
CA SER A 178 9.83 10.67 7.74
C SER A 178 10.09 11.16 6.31
N ILE A 179 10.18 10.24 5.34
CA ILE A 179 10.32 10.55 3.91
C ILE A 179 9.06 11.25 3.39
N CYS A 180 7.88 10.73 3.69
CA CYS A 180 6.61 11.35 3.30
C CYS A 180 6.46 12.77 3.87
N LYS A 181 6.88 13.00 5.12
CA LYS A 181 6.86 14.35 5.73
C LYS A 181 7.81 15.34 5.03
N LYS A 182 8.98 14.89 4.59
CA LYS A 182 9.87 15.72 3.76
C LYS A 182 9.23 16.00 2.39
N ALA A 183 8.73 14.97 1.72
CA ALA A 183 8.03 15.09 0.45
C ALA A 183 6.86 16.10 0.51
N SER A 184 6.05 16.03 1.57
CA SER A 184 4.90 16.94 1.73
C SER A 184 5.27 18.41 1.87
N LYS A 185 6.46 18.72 2.41
CA LYS A 185 6.96 20.12 2.50
C LYS A 185 7.35 20.69 1.14
N ILE A 186 7.70 19.83 0.18
CA ILE A 186 8.18 20.22 -1.15
C ILE A 186 7.04 20.18 -2.17
N HIS A 187 6.25 19.11 -2.15
CA HIS A 187 5.23 18.82 -3.16
C HIS A 187 3.78 18.99 -2.67
N GLY A 188 3.61 19.37 -1.39
CA GLY A 188 2.29 19.44 -0.77
C GLY A 188 1.82 18.09 -0.21
N ASN A 189 0.79 18.14 0.63
CA ASN A 189 0.27 16.96 1.35
C ASN A 189 -0.70 16.16 0.47
N LYS A 190 -0.18 15.59 -0.63
CA LYS A 190 -0.95 14.81 -1.59
C LYS A 190 -0.05 13.72 -2.18
N PHE A 191 -0.43 12.46 -1.99
CA PHE A 191 0.38 11.30 -2.36
C PHE A 191 -0.37 10.36 -3.28
N SER A 192 0.38 9.74 -4.21
CA SER A 192 -0.08 8.66 -5.06
C SER A 192 0.41 7.32 -4.50
N TYR A 193 -0.39 6.28 -4.68
CA TYR A 193 -0.03 4.91 -4.32
C TYR A 193 -0.33 3.98 -5.49
N THR A 194 0.64 3.16 -5.85
CA THR A 194 0.48 2.11 -6.86
C THR A 194 0.49 0.76 -6.18
N LEU A 195 -0.51 -0.07 -6.43
CA LEU A 195 -0.53 -1.46 -6.01
C LEU A 195 -0.32 -2.36 -7.22
N LEU A 196 0.75 -3.13 -7.19
CA LEU A 196 1.10 -4.18 -8.15
C LEU A 196 0.85 -5.55 -7.54
N GLU A 197 0.82 -6.57 -8.39
CA GLU A 197 0.93 -7.97 -8.01
C GLU A 197 2.36 -8.48 -8.27
N SER A 198 2.81 -9.47 -7.52
CA SER A 198 4.15 -10.07 -7.70
C SER A 198 4.36 -10.63 -9.10
N THR A 199 3.28 -11.04 -9.77
CA THR A 199 3.26 -11.51 -11.16
C THR A 199 3.47 -10.39 -12.19
N ASP A 200 3.37 -9.12 -11.81
CA ASP A 200 3.64 -7.97 -12.68
C ASP A 200 5.14 -7.67 -12.77
N ILE A 201 5.95 -8.30 -11.92
CA ILE A 201 7.39 -8.03 -11.82
C ILE A 201 8.16 -9.19 -12.43
N VAL A 202 8.83 -8.89 -13.54
CA VAL A 202 9.65 -9.84 -14.31
C VAL A 202 11.12 -9.65 -13.98
#